data_26fddcff7ec7f2a8d977dcd228c17b8b
#
_entry.id   26fddcff7ec7f2a8d977dcd228c17b8b
#
_cell.length_a   1.000
_cell.length_b   1.000
_cell.length_c   1.000
_cell.angle_alpha   90.00
_cell.angle_beta   90.00
_cell.angle_gamma   90.00
#
_symmetry.space_group_name_H-M   'P 1'
#
loop_
_entity.id
_entity.type
_entity.pdbx_description
1 polymer ?
#
loop_
_entity_poly.entity_id
_entity_poly.type
_entity_poly.pdbx_seq_one_letter_code
_entity_poly.pdbx_strand_id
1 'polypeptide(L)'
;YLLLPKTAGKQPIVIDCLGYMNHIQEPWQFAHWTQIGCACFVIDNRGQGGLTKDRVPYQTIWHEAPMGRGFLDKEDWYQRRLFADHLRSVEVVRTFTEINQDQIILRGGSQGGGVVLMVNSLVDFPILATFADVPSHSCLENRVAEGTGSYQIIHQYLQEHPQAHEKIAAVLPYFDSRHFVSQIKNPVFASVGSHDPICPMKDFFPSYHQIKARKAVRVYWKKGHGGGETTQIRREMRQIQQLLQEVKNESSYV
;
A
#
# COMPACT_ATOMS: atom_id res chain seq x y z
N TYR A 1 -2.66 7.76 14.00
CA TYR A 1 -2.09 7.24 15.25
C TYR A 1 -0.59 7.02 15.08
N LEU A 2 0.18 7.40 16.11
CA LEU A 2 1.60 7.10 16.25
C LEU A 2 1.78 6.26 17.52
N LEU A 3 2.30 5.04 17.37
CA LEU A 3 2.65 4.17 18.47
C LEU A 3 4.19 4.18 18.61
N LEU A 4 4.68 4.44 19.82
CA LEU A 4 6.11 4.47 20.10
C LEU A 4 6.52 3.27 20.99
N PRO A 5 7.66 2.61 20.70
CA PRO A 5 8.21 1.62 21.61
C PRO A 5 8.72 2.32 22.89
N LYS A 6 8.77 1.58 24.00
CA LYS A 6 9.32 2.09 25.26
C LYS A 6 10.87 2.07 25.27
N THR A 7 11.48 2.65 24.26
CA THR A 7 12.94 2.71 24.11
C THR A 7 13.40 4.16 23.95
N ALA A 8 14.62 4.46 24.38
CA ALA A 8 15.19 5.79 24.23
C ALA A 8 15.77 6.04 22.83
N GLY A 9 15.89 7.30 22.43
CA GLY A 9 16.47 7.73 21.17
C GLY A 9 15.49 7.73 20.00
N LYS A 10 16.01 8.06 18.81
CA LYS A 10 15.21 8.05 17.57
C LYS A 10 14.93 6.62 17.13
N GLN A 11 13.69 6.36 16.75
CA GLN A 11 13.18 5.03 16.42
C GLN A 11 13.04 4.84 14.91
N PRO A 12 13.36 3.64 14.38
CA PRO A 12 12.86 3.24 13.06
C PRO A 12 11.34 3.21 13.09
N ILE A 13 10.70 3.40 11.94
CA ILE A 13 9.25 3.46 11.87
C ILE A 13 8.67 2.61 10.75
N VAL A 14 7.61 1.88 11.06
CA VAL A 14 6.73 1.23 10.08
C VAL A 14 5.52 2.13 9.84
N ILE A 15 5.31 2.55 8.60
CA ILE A 15 4.07 3.17 8.15
C ILE A 15 3.20 2.06 7.59
N ASP A 16 2.14 1.70 8.34
CA ASP A 16 1.25 0.57 7.99
C ASP A 16 0.01 1.10 7.25
N CYS A 17 -0.11 0.76 5.97
CA CYS A 17 -1.20 1.20 5.10
C CYS A 17 -2.31 0.16 5.05
N LEU A 18 -3.53 0.59 5.35
CA LEU A 18 -4.70 -0.28 5.49
C LEU A 18 -5.22 -0.83 4.16
N GLY A 19 -5.80 -2.03 4.20
CA GLY A 19 -6.57 -2.61 3.12
C GLY A 19 -7.89 -1.87 2.85
N TYR A 20 -8.53 -2.18 1.71
CA TYR A 20 -9.80 -1.56 1.32
C TYR A 20 -10.90 -1.83 2.33
N MET A 21 -11.64 -0.78 2.72
CA MET A 21 -12.69 -0.79 3.74
C MET A 21 -12.26 -1.24 5.14
N ASN A 22 -10.95 -1.40 5.36
CA ASN A 22 -10.42 -1.57 6.71
C ASN A 22 -10.23 -0.21 7.39
N HIS A 23 -10.45 -0.18 8.69
CA HIS A 23 -10.25 1.00 9.52
C HIS A 23 -9.61 0.60 10.87
N ILE A 24 -9.09 1.59 11.56
CA ILE A 24 -8.48 1.39 12.86
C ILE A 24 -9.60 1.25 13.89
N GLN A 25 -9.78 0.04 14.41
CA GLN A 25 -10.71 -0.20 15.52
C GLN A 25 -10.02 0.20 16.83
N GLU A 26 -8.84 -0.37 17.06
CA GLU A 26 -8.04 -0.12 18.25
C GLU A 26 -6.56 0.04 17.87
N PRO A 27 -5.85 1.11 18.28
CA PRO A 27 -4.46 1.34 17.90
C PRO A 27 -3.51 0.20 18.27
N TRP A 28 -3.79 -0.54 19.35
CA TRP A 28 -2.97 -1.68 19.79
C TRP A 28 -2.87 -2.81 18.76
N GLN A 29 -3.75 -2.87 17.77
CA GLN A 29 -3.67 -3.84 16.67
C GLN A 29 -2.33 -3.79 15.93
N PHE A 30 -1.64 -2.65 15.97
CA PHE A 30 -0.35 -2.40 15.35
C PHE A 30 0.83 -2.49 16.33
N ALA A 31 0.58 -2.85 17.59
CA ALA A 31 1.61 -2.88 18.64
C ALA A 31 2.70 -3.94 18.41
N HIS A 32 2.48 -4.90 17.52
CA HIS A 32 3.49 -5.89 17.17
C HIS A 32 4.76 -5.25 16.57
N TRP A 33 4.65 -4.09 15.90
CA TRP A 33 5.80 -3.35 15.40
C TRP A 33 6.63 -2.76 16.55
N THR A 34 5.97 -2.31 17.63
CA THR A 34 6.69 -1.77 18.80
C THR A 34 7.44 -2.85 19.56
N GLN A 35 7.04 -4.11 19.46
CA GLN A 35 7.74 -5.25 20.08
C GLN A 35 9.10 -5.51 19.45
N ILE A 36 9.32 -5.09 18.21
CA ILE A 36 10.61 -5.22 17.53
C ILE A 36 11.42 -3.92 17.54
N GLY A 37 11.01 -2.94 18.36
CA GLY A 37 11.70 -1.66 18.53
C GLY A 37 11.42 -0.64 17.42
N CYS A 38 10.39 -0.84 16.61
CA CYS A 38 9.94 0.13 15.60
C CYS A 38 8.76 0.95 16.13
N ALA A 39 8.75 2.25 15.89
CA ALA A 39 7.51 3.00 15.94
C ALA A 39 6.54 2.51 14.85
N CYS A 40 5.25 2.75 15.03
CA CYS A 40 4.27 2.49 13.99
C CYS A 40 3.39 3.71 13.77
N PHE A 41 3.22 4.10 12.51
CA PHE A 41 2.29 5.13 12.12
C PHE A 41 1.21 4.53 11.20
N VAL A 42 -0.04 4.83 11.51
CA VAL A 42 -1.19 4.35 10.75
C VAL A 42 -2.26 5.42 10.68
N ILE A 43 -2.86 5.58 9.50
CA ILE A 43 -4.00 6.49 9.27
C ILE A 43 -5.22 5.72 8.82
N ASP A 44 -6.41 6.18 9.19
CA ASP A 44 -7.65 5.73 8.57
C ASP A 44 -7.76 6.28 7.15
N ASN A 45 -8.02 5.42 6.20
CA ASN A 45 -8.33 5.84 4.84
C ASN A 45 -9.63 6.65 4.81
N ARG A 46 -9.62 7.80 4.11
CA ARG A 46 -10.80 8.66 3.97
C ARG A 46 -12.02 7.87 3.48
N GLY A 47 -13.14 8.02 4.16
CA GLY A 47 -14.43 7.44 3.74
C GLY A 47 -14.51 5.92 3.69
N GLN A 48 -13.60 5.20 4.36
CA GLN A 48 -13.57 3.73 4.41
C GLN A 48 -13.98 3.15 5.78
N GLY A 49 -14.95 3.76 6.44
CA GLY A 49 -15.56 3.20 7.65
C GLY A 49 -14.98 3.70 8.98
N GLY A 50 -13.77 4.27 9.00
CA GLY A 50 -13.13 4.81 10.19
C GLY A 50 -13.60 6.24 10.54
N LEU A 51 -12.81 6.92 11.37
CA LEU A 51 -13.10 8.28 11.83
C LEU A 51 -12.85 9.32 10.73
N THR A 52 -12.00 9.05 9.76
CA THR A 52 -11.67 9.97 8.67
C THR A 52 -12.78 10.00 7.62
N LYS A 53 -13.55 11.08 7.62
CA LYS A 53 -14.64 11.28 6.65
C LYS A 53 -14.09 11.78 5.30
N ASP A 54 -14.69 11.30 4.21
CA ASP A 54 -14.48 11.86 2.89
C ASP A 54 -15.59 12.89 2.58
N ARG A 55 -15.20 14.16 2.45
CA ARG A 55 -16.12 15.28 2.21
C ARG A 55 -15.93 15.90 0.82
N VAL A 56 -15.23 15.19 -0.06
CA VAL A 56 -14.95 15.69 -1.41
C VAL A 56 -16.23 15.63 -2.25
N PRO A 57 -16.60 16.71 -2.96
CA PRO A 57 -17.71 16.70 -3.90
C PRO A 57 -17.25 16.07 -5.23
N TYR A 58 -17.33 14.76 -5.35
CA TYR A 58 -16.99 14.05 -6.58
C TYR A 58 -18.01 14.32 -7.68
N GLN A 59 -17.55 14.47 -8.92
CA GLN A 59 -18.43 14.66 -10.09
C GLN A 59 -19.23 13.40 -10.42
N THR A 60 -18.65 12.23 -10.14
CA THR A 60 -19.29 10.93 -10.35
C THR A 60 -19.27 10.15 -9.06
N ILE A 61 -20.41 9.61 -8.63
CA ILE A 61 -20.52 8.67 -7.52
C ILE A 61 -21.32 7.46 -8.01
N TRP A 62 -20.74 6.29 -7.89
CA TRP A 62 -21.35 5.03 -8.26
C TRP A 62 -21.40 4.09 -7.05
N HIS A 63 -22.61 3.70 -6.64
CA HIS A 63 -22.88 2.82 -5.50
C HIS A 63 -22.25 3.25 -4.16
N GLU A 64 -22.05 4.55 -3.93
CA GLU A 64 -21.48 5.12 -2.69
C GLU A 64 -20.11 4.52 -2.28
N ALA A 65 -19.56 3.60 -3.06
CA ALA A 65 -18.29 2.94 -2.77
C ALA A 65 -17.10 3.89 -3.05
N PRO A 66 -16.07 3.93 -2.22
CA PRO A 66 -14.90 4.78 -2.47
C PRO A 66 -14.30 4.57 -3.86
N MET A 67 -14.19 3.34 -4.34
CA MET A 67 -13.68 3.03 -5.68
C MET A 67 -14.54 3.60 -6.81
N GLY A 68 -15.86 3.80 -6.55
CA GLY A 68 -16.83 4.36 -7.49
C GLY A 68 -16.92 5.88 -7.49
N ARG A 69 -16.01 6.59 -6.78
CA ARG A 69 -16.03 8.06 -6.66
C ARG A 69 -15.04 8.70 -7.62
N GLY A 70 -15.53 9.46 -8.58
CA GLY A 70 -14.74 10.29 -9.50
C GLY A 70 -13.95 9.53 -10.56
N PHE A 71 -14.14 8.24 -10.75
CA PHE A 71 -13.31 7.35 -11.57
C PHE A 71 -13.33 7.62 -13.09
N LEU A 72 -14.18 8.54 -13.52
CA LEU A 72 -14.21 8.99 -14.91
C LEU A 72 -13.18 10.07 -15.23
N ASP A 73 -12.51 10.62 -14.22
CA ASP A 73 -11.50 11.66 -14.37
C ASP A 73 -10.34 11.40 -13.41
N LYS A 74 -9.11 11.41 -13.93
CA LYS A 74 -7.89 11.20 -13.13
C LYS A 74 -7.71 12.26 -12.03
N GLU A 75 -8.18 13.48 -12.24
CA GLU A 75 -8.10 14.55 -11.24
C GLU A 75 -9.17 14.41 -10.15
N ASP A 76 -10.27 13.74 -10.46
CA ASP A 76 -11.39 13.57 -9.54
C ASP A 76 -11.38 12.23 -8.81
N TRP A 77 -10.76 11.17 -9.36
CA TRP A 77 -10.86 9.85 -8.77
C TRP A 77 -10.39 9.78 -7.31
N TYR A 78 -11.14 9.08 -6.49
CA TYR A 78 -10.83 8.78 -5.09
C TYR A 78 -9.39 8.30 -4.88
N GLN A 79 -8.87 7.47 -5.79
CA GLN A 79 -7.50 6.91 -5.71
C GLN A 79 -6.41 8.00 -5.68
N ARG A 80 -6.59 9.10 -6.41
CA ARG A 80 -5.66 10.23 -6.38
C ARG A 80 -5.53 10.82 -4.98
N ARG A 81 -6.65 10.95 -4.30
CA ARG A 81 -6.69 11.49 -2.93
C ARG A 81 -6.14 10.51 -1.92
N LEU A 82 -6.44 9.22 -2.08
CA LEU A 82 -5.87 8.16 -1.26
C LEU A 82 -4.34 8.17 -1.31
N PHE A 83 -3.76 8.21 -2.52
CA PHE A 83 -2.29 8.26 -2.67
C PHE A 83 -1.71 9.56 -2.11
N ALA A 84 -2.36 10.70 -2.32
CA ALA A 84 -1.94 11.99 -1.75
C ALA A 84 -1.95 11.99 -0.21
N ASP A 85 -2.96 11.39 0.42
CA ASP A 85 -3.02 11.26 1.88
C ASP A 85 -1.85 10.43 2.41
N HIS A 86 -1.53 9.32 1.75
CA HIS A 86 -0.42 8.46 2.16
C HIS A 86 0.95 9.09 1.88
N LEU A 87 1.14 9.79 0.77
CA LEU A 87 2.34 10.61 0.53
C LEU A 87 2.49 11.65 1.64
N ARG A 88 1.42 12.37 1.96
CA ARG A 88 1.42 13.35 3.03
C ARG A 88 1.72 12.73 4.40
N SER A 89 1.23 11.52 4.65
CA SER A 89 1.50 10.80 5.91
C SER A 89 2.99 10.52 6.10
N VAL A 90 3.71 10.15 5.04
CA VAL A 90 5.16 9.94 5.10
C VAL A 90 5.92 11.25 5.35
N GLU A 91 5.49 12.34 4.72
CA GLU A 91 6.07 13.67 4.99
C GLU A 91 5.86 14.09 6.45
N VAL A 92 4.64 13.87 7.00
CA VAL A 92 4.33 14.17 8.40
C VAL A 92 5.20 13.33 9.35
N VAL A 93 5.37 12.04 9.08
CA VAL A 93 6.23 11.15 9.87
C VAL A 93 7.67 11.69 9.97
N ARG A 94 8.18 12.29 8.91
CA ARG A 94 9.53 12.88 8.89
C ARG A 94 9.68 14.15 9.75
N THR A 95 8.60 14.74 10.21
CA THR A 95 8.63 15.88 11.13
C THR A 95 8.73 15.48 12.60
N PHE A 96 8.53 14.21 12.94
CA PHE A 96 8.57 13.74 14.32
C PHE A 96 10.01 13.61 14.81
N THR A 97 10.30 14.20 15.96
CA THR A 97 11.65 14.22 16.57
C THR A 97 12.08 12.86 17.09
N GLU A 98 11.11 12.01 17.41
CA GLU A 98 11.29 10.64 17.93
C GLU A 98 11.67 9.65 16.82
N ILE A 99 11.55 10.04 15.55
CA ILE A 99 11.73 9.12 14.42
C ILE A 99 13.08 9.31 13.75
N ASN A 100 13.73 8.20 13.43
CA ASN A 100 14.88 8.16 12.54
C ASN A 100 14.41 8.23 11.09
N GLN A 101 14.63 9.38 10.46
CA GLN A 101 14.15 9.67 9.09
C GLN A 101 14.81 8.81 8.01
N ASP A 102 15.96 8.19 8.31
CA ASP A 102 16.66 7.28 7.39
C ASP A 102 16.19 5.81 7.53
N GLN A 103 15.30 5.54 8.47
CA GLN A 103 14.82 4.19 8.78
C GLN A 103 13.28 4.11 8.69
N ILE A 104 12.74 4.65 7.61
CA ILE A 104 11.31 4.58 7.29
C ILE A 104 11.03 3.29 6.50
N ILE A 105 10.09 2.51 6.96
CA ILE A 105 9.63 1.27 6.36
C ILE A 105 8.18 1.45 5.95
N LEU A 106 7.87 1.15 4.70
CA LEU A 106 6.48 1.14 4.21
C LEU A 106 5.96 -0.30 4.23
N ARG A 107 4.79 -0.49 4.80
CA ARG A 107 4.13 -1.80 4.86
C ARG A 107 2.64 -1.67 4.53
N GLY A 108 2.08 -2.61 3.80
CA GLY A 108 0.64 -2.64 3.56
C GLY A 108 0.17 -3.94 2.92
N GLY A 109 -1.10 -4.26 3.13
CA GLY A 109 -1.76 -5.40 2.51
C GLY A 109 -2.89 -4.98 1.58
N SER A 110 -3.13 -5.72 0.50
CA SER A 110 -4.24 -5.47 -0.43
C SER A 110 -4.17 -4.07 -1.03
N GLN A 111 -5.18 -3.22 -0.82
CA GLN A 111 -5.12 -1.80 -1.18
C GLN A 111 -3.87 -1.14 -0.60
N GLY A 112 -3.58 -1.37 0.69
CA GLY A 112 -2.37 -0.85 1.33
C GLY A 112 -1.09 -1.33 0.67
N GLY A 113 -1.03 -2.59 0.22
CA GLY A 113 0.11 -3.13 -0.54
C GLY A 113 0.35 -2.40 -1.87
N GLY A 114 -0.72 -2.07 -2.60
CA GLY A 114 -0.62 -1.23 -3.78
C GLY A 114 -0.23 0.21 -3.45
N VAL A 115 -0.80 0.77 -2.38
CA VAL A 115 -0.49 2.13 -1.91
C VAL A 115 0.99 2.28 -1.56
N VAL A 116 1.60 1.35 -0.81
CA VAL A 116 3.02 1.46 -0.44
C VAL A 116 3.95 1.40 -1.65
N LEU A 117 3.59 0.63 -2.69
CA LEU A 117 4.34 0.61 -3.94
C LEU A 117 4.24 1.95 -4.67
N MET A 118 3.05 2.54 -4.75
CA MET A 118 2.84 3.85 -5.37
C MET A 118 3.55 4.96 -4.60
N VAL A 119 3.40 5.00 -3.27
CA VAL A 119 4.07 5.98 -2.40
C VAL A 119 5.58 5.91 -2.56
N ASN A 120 6.17 4.70 -2.47
CA ASN A 120 7.60 4.51 -2.63
C ASN A 120 8.12 4.94 -4.01
N SER A 121 7.29 4.79 -5.05
CA SER A 121 7.66 5.23 -6.40
C SER A 121 7.68 6.75 -6.58
N LEU A 122 7.00 7.48 -5.70
CA LEU A 122 6.74 8.92 -5.83
C LEU A 122 7.51 9.79 -4.83
N VAL A 123 8.07 9.19 -3.76
CA VAL A 123 8.89 9.94 -2.79
C VAL A 123 10.31 10.14 -3.32
N ASP A 124 10.91 11.27 -2.98
CA ASP A 124 12.28 11.67 -3.40
C ASP A 124 13.34 11.46 -2.31
N PHE A 125 12.97 10.91 -1.16
CA PHE A 125 13.83 10.63 -0.03
C PHE A 125 13.97 9.13 0.25
N PRO A 126 14.98 8.72 1.03
CA PRO A 126 15.24 7.31 1.31
C PRO A 126 14.09 6.61 2.06
N ILE A 127 13.73 5.44 1.60
CA ILE A 127 12.90 4.45 2.29
C ILE A 127 13.80 3.24 2.56
N LEU A 128 13.82 2.72 3.78
CA LEU A 128 14.67 1.58 4.13
C LEU A 128 14.23 0.30 3.41
N ALA A 129 12.93 0.02 3.41
CA ALA A 129 12.34 -1.11 2.70
C ALA A 129 10.83 -0.95 2.52
N THR A 130 10.27 -1.67 1.57
CA THR A 130 8.81 -1.75 1.35
C THR A 130 8.35 -3.19 1.42
N PHE A 131 7.28 -3.43 2.19
CA PHE A 131 6.60 -4.71 2.33
C PHE A 131 5.19 -4.60 1.75
N ALA A 132 4.94 -5.32 0.65
CA ALA A 132 3.69 -5.26 -0.09
C ALA A 132 3.01 -6.64 -0.11
N ASP A 133 2.01 -6.83 0.75
CA ASP A 133 1.29 -8.11 0.84
C ASP A 133 0.07 -8.10 -0.07
N VAL A 134 -0.11 -9.19 -0.83
CA VAL A 134 -1.25 -9.39 -1.74
C VAL A 134 -1.67 -8.10 -2.46
N PRO A 135 -0.72 -7.36 -3.09
CA PRO A 135 -0.91 -5.97 -3.45
C PRO A 135 -1.93 -5.80 -4.57
N SER A 136 -2.73 -4.74 -4.43
CA SER A 136 -3.64 -4.23 -5.43
C SER A 136 -2.92 -3.24 -6.38
N HIS A 137 -3.66 -2.47 -7.18
CA HIS A 137 -3.19 -1.38 -8.05
C HIS A 137 -2.19 -1.82 -9.15
N SER A 138 -2.32 -3.03 -9.65
CA SER A 138 -1.53 -3.54 -10.78
C SER A 138 -2.42 -4.19 -11.82
N CYS A 139 -2.12 -4.02 -13.10
CA CYS A 139 -2.92 -4.49 -14.23
C CYS A 139 -4.39 -4.06 -14.15
N LEU A 140 -4.63 -2.77 -13.92
CA LEU A 140 -5.98 -2.26 -13.64
C LEU A 140 -6.97 -2.52 -14.77
N GLU A 141 -6.52 -2.52 -16.01
CA GLU A 141 -7.36 -2.87 -17.18
C GLU A 141 -7.92 -4.28 -17.06
N ASN A 142 -7.06 -5.27 -16.74
CA ASN A 142 -7.51 -6.65 -16.53
C ASN A 142 -8.46 -6.75 -15.34
N ARG A 143 -8.13 -6.06 -14.25
CA ARG A 143 -8.93 -6.09 -13.03
C ARG A 143 -10.31 -5.48 -13.22
N VAL A 144 -10.41 -4.42 -14.01
CA VAL A 144 -11.69 -3.84 -14.42
C VAL A 144 -12.42 -4.78 -15.38
N ALA A 145 -11.73 -5.35 -16.37
CA ALA A 145 -12.35 -6.27 -17.33
C ALA A 145 -12.89 -7.55 -16.67
N GLU A 146 -12.19 -8.09 -15.68
CA GLU A 146 -12.59 -9.30 -14.96
C GLU A 146 -13.46 -9.00 -13.71
N GLY A 147 -13.62 -7.75 -13.31
CA GLY A 147 -14.39 -7.36 -12.13
C GLY A 147 -13.77 -7.86 -10.82
N THR A 148 -12.43 -7.92 -10.70
CA THR A 148 -11.78 -8.48 -9.52
C THR A 148 -11.70 -7.48 -8.36
N GLY A 149 -12.01 -7.94 -7.15
CA GLY A 149 -11.94 -7.16 -5.92
C GLY A 149 -12.76 -5.86 -5.99
N SER A 150 -12.22 -4.75 -5.51
CA SER A 150 -12.92 -3.47 -5.51
C SER A 150 -13.15 -2.87 -6.90
N TYR A 151 -12.47 -3.37 -7.94
CA TYR A 151 -12.65 -2.91 -9.32
C TYR A 151 -13.93 -3.47 -9.96
N GLN A 152 -14.62 -4.42 -9.33
CA GLN A 152 -15.95 -4.85 -9.72
C GLN A 152 -16.93 -3.68 -9.87
N ILE A 153 -16.79 -2.64 -9.07
CA ILE A 153 -17.60 -1.42 -9.13
C ILE A 153 -17.51 -0.76 -10.52
N ILE A 154 -16.30 -0.63 -11.06
CA ILE A 154 -16.06 -0.02 -12.37
C ILE A 154 -16.49 -0.99 -13.49
N HIS A 155 -16.26 -2.29 -13.30
CA HIS A 155 -16.75 -3.32 -14.21
C HIS A 155 -18.28 -3.24 -14.39
N GLN A 156 -19.05 -3.19 -13.29
CA GLN A 156 -20.50 -3.05 -13.32
C GLN A 156 -20.93 -1.74 -14.01
N TYR A 157 -20.27 -0.65 -13.73
CA TYR A 157 -20.55 0.62 -14.42
C TYR A 157 -20.39 0.49 -15.93
N LEU A 158 -19.33 -0.16 -16.41
CA LEU A 158 -19.08 -0.37 -17.83
C LEU A 158 -20.12 -1.30 -18.50
N GLN A 159 -20.70 -2.23 -17.77
CA GLN A 159 -21.82 -3.05 -18.29
C GLN A 159 -23.06 -2.21 -18.60
N GLU A 160 -23.32 -1.19 -17.76
CA GLU A 160 -24.46 -0.28 -17.94
C GLU A 160 -24.14 0.92 -18.85
N HIS A 161 -22.84 1.29 -18.92
CA HIS A 161 -22.34 2.47 -19.67
C HIS A 161 -21.15 2.12 -20.58
N PRO A 162 -21.32 1.25 -21.58
CA PRO A 162 -20.23 0.77 -22.42
C PRO A 162 -19.50 1.89 -23.19
N GLN A 163 -20.18 3.01 -23.45
CA GLN A 163 -19.59 4.20 -24.09
C GLN A 163 -18.51 4.89 -23.21
N ALA A 164 -18.45 4.59 -21.91
CA ALA A 164 -17.44 5.14 -21.00
C ALA A 164 -16.09 4.39 -21.06
N HIS A 165 -15.99 3.30 -21.80
CA HIS A 165 -14.81 2.43 -21.83
C HIS A 165 -13.52 3.18 -22.15
N GLU A 166 -13.49 3.96 -23.23
CA GLU A 166 -12.30 4.72 -23.62
C GLU A 166 -11.89 5.75 -22.56
N LYS A 167 -12.88 6.40 -21.96
CA LYS A 167 -12.64 7.40 -20.90
C LYS A 167 -12.02 6.76 -19.67
N ILE A 168 -12.52 5.61 -19.23
CA ILE A 168 -11.96 4.86 -18.10
C ILE A 168 -10.58 4.33 -18.43
N ALA A 169 -10.40 3.72 -19.60
CA ALA A 169 -9.10 3.21 -20.04
C ALA A 169 -8.01 4.30 -20.06
N ALA A 170 -8.35 5.54 -20.37
CA ALA A 170 -7.43 6.67 -20.32
C ALA A 170 -7.07 7.10 -18.88
N VAL A 171 -7.90 6.78 -17.88
CA VAL A 171 -7.66 7.11 -16.45
C VAL A 171 -6.81 6.06 -15.74
N LEU A 172 -7.05 4.77 -15.99
CA LEU A 172 -6.42 3.67 -15.26
C LEU A 172 -4.89 3.73 -15.17
N PRO A 173 -4.13 4.09 -16.25
CA PRO A 173 -2.67 4.12 -16.20
C PRO A 173 -2.08 5.04 -15.13
N TYR A 174 -2.78 6.11 -14.76
CA TYR A 174 -2.33 7.04 -13.72
C TYR A 174 -2.32 6.44 -12.31
N PHE A 175 -2.97 5.29 -12.14
CA PHE A 175 -3.14 4.61 -10.85
C PHE A 175 -2.62 3.18 -10.86
N ASP A 176 -2.04 2.74 -11.96
CA ASP A 176 -1.49 1.40 -12.13
C ASP A 176 0.00 1.38 -11.77
N SER A 177 0.35 0.62 -10.77
CA SER A 177 1.72 0.51 -10.25
C SER A 177 2.74 0.07 -11.31
N ARG A 178 2.33 -0.62 -12.37
CA ARG A 178 3.21 -1.01 -13.49
C ARG A 178 4.00 0.17 -14.08
N HIS A 179 3.40 1.36 -14.07
CA HIS A 179 3.99 2.55 -14.69
C HIS A 179 4.93 3.31 -13.75
N PHE A 180 4.97 2.96 -12.47
CA PHE A 180 5.67 3.72 -11.44
C PHE A 180 6.78 2.94 -10.74
N VAL A 181 6.59 1.65 -10.48
CA VAL A 181 7.48 0.85 -9.62
C VAL A 181 8.93 0.73 -10.12
N SER A 182 9.21 1.07 -11.38
CA SER A 182 10.58 1.15 -11.91
C SER A 182 11.39 2.30 -11.28
N GLN A 183 10.75 3.27 -10.64
CA GLN A 183 11.37 4.37 -9.91
C GLN A 183 11.84 3.97 -8.49
N ILE A 184 11.36 2.85 -7.95
CA ILE A 184 11.73 2.37 -6.63
C ILE A 184 13.21 2.03 -6.59
N LYS A 185 13.94 2.57 -5.59
CA LYS A 185 15.39 2.41 -5.43
C LYS A 185 15.79 1.50 -4.27
N ASN A 186 14.87 1.25 -3.35
CA ASN A 186 15.12 0.49 -2.11
C ASN A 186 14.47 -0.92 -2.17
N PRO A 187 14.85 -1.82 -1.26
CA PRO A 187 14.36 -3.19 -1.28
C PRO A 187 12.85 -3.31 -1.19
N VAL A 188 12.26 -4.19 -2.02
CA VAL A 188 10.83 -4.52 -2.01
C VAL A 188 10.64 -6.00 -1.72
N PHE A 189 9.87 -6.29 -0.70
CA PHE A 189 9.46 -7.63 -0.30
C PHE A 189 7.95 -7.76 -0.45
N ALA A 190 7.53 -8.67 -1.30
CA ALA A 190 6.12 -8.88 -1.58
C ALA A 190 5.66 -10.28 -1.17
N SER A 191 4.37 -10.43 -0.93
CA SER A 191 3.73 -11.73 -0.84
C SER A 191 2.46 -11.79 -1.68
N VAL A 192 2.11 -13.00 -2.15
CA VAL A 192 0.90 -13.25 -2.92
C VAL A 192 0.29 -14.61 -2.55
N GLY A 193 -1.03 -14.73 -2.61
CA GLY A 193 -1.73 -16.00 -2.56
C GLY A 193 -1.93 -16.57 -3.97
N SER A 194 -1.61 -17.85 -4.21
CA SER A 194 -1.73 -18.42 -5.56
C SER A 194 -3.18 -18.61 -6.03
N HIS A 195 -4.13 -18.60 -5.10
CA HIS A 195 -5.56 -18.72 -5.36
C HIS A 195 -6.32 -17.47 -4.87
N ASP A 196 -5.69 -16.31 -4.91
CA ASP A 196 -6.29 -15.04 -4.52
C ASP A 196 -7.26 -14.55 -5.61
N PRO A 197 -8.58 -14.52 -5.36
CA PRO A 197 -9.56 -14.02 -6.32
C PRO A 197 -9.74 -12.50 -6.26
N ILE A 198 -9.22 -11.86 -5.22
CA ILE A 198 -9.37 -10.42 -4.97
C ILE A 198 -8.22 -9.64 -5.61
N CYS A 199 -6.97 -10.08 -5.36
CA CYS A 199 -5.75 -9.52 -5.96
C CYS A 199 -4.96 -10.65 -6.63
N PRO A 200 -5.38 -11.12 -7.82
CA PRO A 200 -4.76 -12.26 -8.47
C PRO A 200 -3.26 -12.03 -8.70
N MET A 201 -2.44 -13.02 -8.35
CA MET A 201 -0.98 -12.89 -8.50
C MET A 201 -0.56 -12.63 -9.95
N LYS A 202 -1.33 -13.11 -10.95
CA LYS A 202 -1.09 -12.85 -12.37
C LYS A 202 -1.08 -11.35 -12.69
N ASP A 203 -1.91 -10.58 -11.99
CA ASP A 203 -2.01 -9.13 -12.20
C ASP A 203 -0.91 -8.37 -11.45
N PHE A 204 -0.35 -8.93 -10.38
CA PHE A 204 0.76 -8.31 -9.66
C PHE A 204 2.12 -8.52 -10.34
N PHE A 205 2.37 -9.69 -10.91
CA PHE A 205 3.69 -10.00 -11.48
C PHE A 205 4.18 -9.01 -12.55
N PRO A 206 3.34 -8.41 -13.42
CA PRO A 206 3.78 -7.35 -14.32
C PRO A 206 4.40 -6.14 -13.61
N SER A 207 3.84 -5.69 -12.49
CA SER A 207 4.46 -4.65 -11.64
C SER A 207 5.74 -5.17 -10.98
N TYR A 208 5.70 -6.35 -10.40
CA TYR A 208 6.87 -6.95 -9.75
C TYR A 208 8.09 -7.03 -10.69
N HIS A 209 7.89 -7.42 -11.94
CA HIS A 209 8.98 -7.52 -12.91
C HIS A 209 9.59 -6.15 -13.24
N GLN A 210 8.83 -5.06 -13.21
CA GLN A 210 9.31 -3.70 -13.48
C GLN A 210 10.16 -3.12 -12.34
N ILE A 211 10.06 -3.64 -11.11
CA ILE A 211 10.90 -3.20 -9.99
C ILE A 211 12.36 -3.54 -10.31
N LYS A 212 13.24 -2.53 -10.34
CA LYS A 212 14.68 -2.69 -10.63
C LYS A 212 15.52 -2.90 -9.37
N ALA A 213 15.04 -2.40 -8.23
CA ALA A 213 15.69 -2.56 -6.94
C ALA A 213 15.74 -4.02 -6.46
N ARG A 214 16.53 -4.30 -5.42
CA ARG A 214 16.51 -5.61 -4.73
C ARG A 214 15.06 -5.98 -4.40
N LYS A 215 14.63 -7.16 -4.83
CA LYS A 215 13.24 -7.59 -4.63
C LYS A 215 13.15 -9.07 -4.33
N ALA A 216 12.12 -9.44 -3.58
CA ALA A 216 11.74 -10.82 -3.36
C ALA A 216 10.21 -10.94 -3.29
N VAL A 217 9.68 -12.05 -3.74
CA VAL A 217 8.26 -12.37 -3.62
C VAL A 217 8.06 -13.75 -2.98
N ARG A 218 7.12 -13.81 -2.04
CA ARG A 218 6.68 -15.05 -1.42
C ARG A 218 5.34 -15.47 -2.00
N VAL A 219 5.29 -16.62 -2.63
CA VAL A 219 4.03 -17.23 -3.07
C VAL A 219 3.53 -18.17 -1.99
N TYR A 220 2.35 -17.89 -1.47
CA TYR A 220 1.63 -18.79 -0.56
C TYR A 220 0.74 -19.71 -1.38
N TRP A 221 1.23 -20.93 -1.59
CA TRP A 221 0.57 -21.89 -2.45
C TRP A 221 -0.78 -22.35 -1.90
N LYS A 222 -1.81 -22.40 -2.76
CA LYS A 222 -3.21 -22.71 -2.41
C LYS A 222 -3.85 -21.76 -1.40
N LYS A 223 -3.25 -20.58 -1.14
CA LYS A 223 -3.85 -19.55 -0.28
C LYS A 223 -4.56 -18.49 -1.14
N GLY A 224 -5.67 -17.97 -0.58
CA GLY A 224 -6.45 -16.86 -1.13
C GLY A 224 -5.89 -15.50 -0.71
N HIS A 225 -6.76 -14.52 -0.60
CA HIS A 225 -6.43 -13.11 -0.31
C HIS A 225 -5.74 -12.88 1.04
N GLY A 226 -5.94 -13.74 2.02
CA GLY A 226 -5.19 -13.68 3.28
C GLY A 226 -3.67 -13.93 3.12
N GLY A 227 -3.24 -14.52 2.00
CA GLY A 227 -1.82 -14.85 1.76
C GLY A 227 -1.24 -15.68 2.91
N GLY A 228 -0.21 -15.16 3.57
CA GLY A 228 0.46 -15.79 4.70
C GLY A 228 -0.08 -15.42 6.07
N GLU A 229 -1.02 -14.47 6.16
CA GLU A 229 -1.64 -14.01 7.41
C GLU A 229 -0.59 -13.71 8.51
N THR A 230 -0.81 -14.20 9.73
CA THR A 230 0.12 -14.02 10.86
C THR A 230 1.53 -14.57 10.58
N THR A 231 1.66 -15.61 9.75
CA THR A 231 2.97 -16.15 9.36
C THR A 231 3.75 -15.13 8.52
N GLN A 232 3.08 -14.41 7.65
CA GLN A 232 3.70 -13.35 6.86
C GLN A 232 4.14 -12.18 7.75
N ILE A 233 3.29 -11.69 8.65
CA ILE A 233 3.63 -10.62 9.60
C ILE A 233 4.88 -11.00 10.42
N ARG A 234 4.95 -12.22 10.94
CA ARG A 234 6.14 -12.69 11.68
C ARG A 234 7.40 -12.72 10.81
N ARG A 235 7.29 -13.01 9.53
CA ARG A 235 8.42 -12.97 8.58
C ARG A 235 8.87 -11.54 8.35
N GLU A 236 7.94 -10.63 8.13
CA GLU A 236 8.22 -9.20 7.99
C GLU A 236 8.94 -8.64 9.20
N MET A 237 8.45 -8.94 10.41
CA MET A 237 9.10 -8.53 11.66
C MET A 237 10.56 -8.98 11.73
N ARG A 238 10.85 -10.26 11.42
CA ARG A 238 12.23 -10.79 11.40
C ARG A 238 13.07 -10.12 10.32
N GLN A 239 12.52 -9.89 9.16
CA GLN A 239 13.22 -9.27 8.04
C GLN A 239 13.53 -7.80 8.31
N ILE A 240 12.61 -7.07 8.95
CA ILE A 240 12.85 -5.70 9.43
C ILE A 240 13.99 -5.68 10.44
N GLN A 241 13.99 -6.59 11.43
CA GLN A 241 15.08 -6.68 12.41
C GLN A 241 16.43 -6.95 11.74
N GLN A 242 16.47 -7.82 10.72
CA GLN A 242 17.69 -8.09 9.96
C GLN A 242 18.19 -6.85 9.23
N LEU A 243 17.31 -6.15 8.51
CA LEU A 243 17.65 -4.91 7.80
C LEU A 243 18.18 -3.83 8.75
N LEU A 244 17.54 -3.65 9.91
CA LEU A 244 18.00 -2.69 10.91
C LEU A 244 19.36 -3.07 11.51
N GLN A 245 19.66 -4.36 11.63
CA GLN A 245 20.97 -4.82 12.07
C GLN A 245 22.05 -4.60 10.99
N GLU A 246 21.71 -4.83 9.71
CA GLU A 246 22.60 -4.52 8.58
C GLU A 246 23.02 -3.05 8.59
N VAL A 247 22.07 -2.11 8.74
CA VAL A 247 22.33 -0.68 8.82
C VAL A 247 23.22 -0.31 10.01
N LYS A 248 22.98 -0.92 11.19
CA LYS A 248 23.83 -0.67 12.38
C LYS A 248 25.26 -1.12 12.16
N ASN A 249 25.46 -2.28 11.55
CA ASN A 249 26.79 -2.81 11.27
C ASN A 249 27.54 -1.91 10.28
N GLU A 250 26.90 -1.47 9.19
CA GLU A 250 27.50 -0.54 8.23
C GLU A 250 27.94 0.77 8.88
N SER A 251 27.10 1.32 9.79
CA SER A 251 27.42 2.57 10.52
C SER A 251 28.56 2.40 11.54
N SER A 252 28.90 1.19 11.95
CA SER A 252 30.01 0.93 12.90
C SER A 252 31.37 0.77 12.23
N TYR A 253 31.45 0.74 10.91
CA TYR A 253 32.68 0.65 10.14
C TYR A 253 33.13 2.02 9.54
N VAL A 254 32.38 3.09 9.79
CA VAL A 254 32.67 4.47 9.40
C VAL A 254 33.05 5.27 10.63
#